data_4a135d9f22c651b810d8bdf051063558
#
_entry.id   4a135d9f22c651b810d8bdf051063558
#
_cell.length_a   1.000
_cell.length_b   1.000
_cell.length_c   1.000
_cell.angle_alpha   90.00
_cell.angle_beta   90.00
_cell.angle_gamma   90.00
#
_symmetry.space_group_name_H-M   'P 1'
#
loop_
_entity.id
_entity.type
_entity.pdbx_description
1 polymer ?
#
loop_
_entity_poly.entity_id
_entity_poly.type
_entity_poly.pdbx_seq_one_letter_code
_entity_poly.pdbx_strand_id
1 'polypeptide(L)'
;MDADVIIIGGGPVGARMATVLAEGGCDVLVLEEHTSIGRPFQCAGLVNPGAMKVVDLHSTILTSIDGATIHGPHRANVHVGVHDQPRTYAVCRNRFDEGVMHQALAAGARLRLGCTARRATSDDHGWNVRIESSDGTSHEVRTRLLIGADGAHSRVRHWMRAGRPAEMMIGAQVEITGFEGRENWLEMFTGSDVAPGFFAWAIPTGFGTYRVGLWGHINKESGAPSIEARLHHLMTSSRHAKRFENHSVVARYCGPIPAGMVKRVHGHRSLLIGDAAGLAKPTTGGGIGPGFSQISMVSEGLINAVRNDRLDLKNLAKVTKPVEGFRKEQRRARALRNLFLTESDDATLERHIETFSQPKVLDMIHRLGDIEHPIPLGVEMLRKVPAFRPLAVRAGWAVLTA
;
A
#
# COMPACT_ATOMS: atom_id res chain seq x y z
N MET A 1 -17.60 17.53 -23.48
CA MET A 1 -17.03 16.89 -22.29
C MET A 1 -17.94 15.72 -21.91
N ASP A 2 -17.35 14.54 -21.70
CA ASP A 2 -18.10 13.35 -21.29
C ASP A 2 -18.25 13.27 -19.77
N ALA A 3 -17.35 13.95 -19.05
CA ALA A 3 -17.38 14.13 -17.60
C ALA A 3 -16.51 15.33 -17.20
N ASP A 4 -16.77 15.91 -16.01
CA ASP A 4 -15.85 16.89 -15.41
C ASP A 4 -14.54 16.24 -15.04
N VAL A 5 -14.61 15.03 -14.47
CA VAL A 5 -13.48 14.26 -14.00
C VAL A 5 -13.54 12.83 -14.55
N ILE A 6 -12.47 12.38 -15.19
CA ILE A 6 -12.26 10.96 -15.49
C ILE A 6 -11.19 10.41 -14.55
N ILE A 7 -11.51 9.30 -13.87
CA ILE A 7 -10.59 8.54 -13.01
C ILE A 7 -10.23 7.24 -13.72
N ILE A 8 -8.95 7.00 -13.95
CA ILE A 8 -8.45 5.74 -14.48
C ILE A 8 -8.06 4.82 -13.33
N GLY A 9 -8.77 3.70 -13.21
CA GLY A 9 -8.62 2.69 -12.17
C GLY A 9 -9.74 2.69 -11.13
N GLY A 10 -10.47 1.58 -11.06
CA GLY A 10 -11.60 1.34 -10.13
C GLY A 10 -11.20 0.67 -8.82
N GLY A 11 -9.90 0.66 -8.46
CA GLY A 11 -9.46 0.18 -7.16
C GLY A 11 -9.95 1.08 -5.99
N PRO A 12 -9.72 0.68 -4.72
CA PRO A 12 -10.35 1.35 -3.56
C PRO A 12 -10.00 2.84 -3.47
N VAL A 13 -8.79 3.24 -3.87
CA VAL A 13 -8.38 4.67 -3.85
C VAL A 13 -9.10 5.45 -4.96
N GLY A 14 -9.22 4.89 -6.16
CA GLY A 14 -9.97 5.52 -7.27
C GLY A 14 -11.46 5.63 -6.95
N ALA A 15 -12.07 4.57 -6.42
CA ALA A 15 -13.47 4.54 -6.00
C ALA A 15 -13.75 5.56 -4.88
N ARG A 16 -12.89 5.65 -3.86
CA ARG A 16 -13.06 6.66 -2.80
C ARG A 16 -12.93 8.09 -3.32
N MET A 17 -12.00 8.35 -4.25
CA MET A 17 -11.91 9.67 -4.89
C MET A 17 -13.17 9.98 -5.69
N ALA A 18 -13.71 8.99 -6.41
CA ALA A 18 -14.97 9.16 -7.15
C ALA A 18 -16.12 9.50 -6.21
N THR A 19 -16.24 8.81 -5.05
CA THR A 19 -17.25 9.13 -4.02
C THR A 19 -17.18 10.60 -3.62
N VAL A 20 -16.01 11.06 -3.19
CA VAL A 20 -15.82 12.40 -2.64
C VAL A 20 -16.08 13.50 -3.69
N LEU A 21 -15.65 13.28 -4.94
CA LEU A 21 -15.87 14.25 -6.00
C LEU A 21 -17.35 14.30 -6.43
N ALA A 22 -18.03 13.15 -6.50
CA ALA A 22 -19.45 13.08 -6.82
C ALA A 22 -20.32 13.72 -5.72
N GLU A 23 -20.04 13.42 -4.43
CA GLU A 23 -20.65 14.12 -3.29
C GLU A 23 -20.39 15.64 -3.36
N GLY A 24 -19.23 16.04 -3.88
CA GLY A 24 -18.88 17.42 -4.16
C GLY A 24 -19.58 18.00 -5.39
N GLY A 25 -20.50 17.29 -6.06
CA GLY A 25 -21.29 17.76 -7.21
C GLY A 25 -20.51 17.79 -8.53
N CYS A 26 -19.38 17.08 -8.65
CA CYS A 26 -18.68 16.90 -9.91
C CYS A 26 -19.30 15.73 -10.70
N ASP A 27 -19.39 15.85 -12.03
CA ASP A 27 -19.70 14.71 -12.90
C ASP A 27 -18.44 13.83 -13.06
N VAL A 28 -18.48 12.63 -12.46
CA VAL A 28 -17.33 11.72 -12.38
C VAL A 28 -17.58 10.45 -13.18
N LEU A 29 -16.62 10.09 -14.02
CA LEU A 29 -16.57 8.81 -14.73
C LEU A 29 -15.32 8.02 -14.31
N VAL A 30 -15.51 6.82 -13.78
CA VAL A 30 -14.44 5.86 -13.50
C VAL A 30 -14.32 4.89 -14.66
N LEU A 31 -13.09 4.69 -15.15
CA LEU A 31 -12.75 3.69 -16.17
C LEU A 31 -11.89 2.60 -15.53
N GLU A 32 -12.38 1.36 -15.59
CA GLU A 32 -11.67 0.18 -15.06
C GLU A 32 -11.41 -0.83 -16.17
N GLU A 33 -10.17 -1.31 -16.26
CA GLU A 33 -9.77 -2.23 -17.35
C GLU A 33 -10.33 -3.65 -17.17
N HIS A 34 -10.58 -4.07 -15.93
CA HIS A 34 -11.16 -5.37 -15.65
C HIS A 34 -12.70 -5.35 -15.80
N THR A 35 -13.27 -6.52 -16.01
CA THR A 35 -14.72 -6.69 -16.12
C THR A 35 -15.46 -6.76 -14.79
N SER A 36 -14.71 -6.74 -13.69
CA SER A 36 -15.24 -6.72 -12.30
C SER A 36 -14.31 -5.98 -11.37
N ILE A 37 -14.87 -5.30 -10.37
CA ILE A 37 -14.11 -4.64 -9.31
C ILE A 37 -13.49 -5.67 -8.36
N GLY A 38 -12.30 -5.39 -7.85
CA GLY A 38 -11.60 -6.23 -6.87
C GLY A 38 -10.95 -7.48 -7.45
N ARG A 39 -10.99 -7.68 -8.75
CA ARG A 39 -10.34 -8.81 -9.44
C ARG A 39 -9.41 -8.31 -10.56
N PRO A 40 -8.25 -8.97 -10.75
CA PRO A 40 -7.68 -10.02 -9.90
C PRO A 40 -7.27 -9.49 -8.51
N PHE A 41 -7.35 -10.34 -7.49
CA PHE A 41 -6.92 -10.00 -6.14
C PHE A 41 -5.37 -10.02 -6.06
N GLN A 42 -4.75 -8.94 -5.62
CA GLN A 42 -3.28 -8.79 -5.63
C GLN A 42 -2.74 -8.11 -4.35
N CYS A 43 -3.30 -8.41 -3.18
CA CYS A 43 -2.97 -7.69 -1.96
C CYS A 43 -2.99 -8.60 -0.73
N ALA A 44 -2.19 -8.29 0.30
CA ALA A 44 -2.26 -8.95 1.60
C ALA A 44 -3.63 -8.76 2.30
N GLY A 45 -4.37 -7.70 1.92
CA GLY A 45 -5.72 -7.45 2.39
C GLY A 45 -5.81 -6.92 3.80
N LEU A 46 -4.76 -6.24 4.28
CA LEU A 46 -4.80 -5.56 5.57
C LEU A 46 -5.30 -4.11 5.40
N VAL A 47 -6.29 -3.76 6.21
CA VAL A 47 -6.87 -2.42 6.27
C VAL A 47 -6.84 -1.92 7.72
N ASN A 48 -6.23 -0.76 7.96
CA ASN A 48 -6.15 -0.20 9.30
C ASN A 48 -7.51 0.36 9.77
N PRO A 49 -7.72 0.52 11.10
CA PRO A 49 -8.97 1.05 11.64
C PRO A 49 -9.34 2.44 11.12
N GLY A 50 -8.34 3.30 10.86
CA GLY A 50 -8.57 4.64 10.29
C GLY A 50 -9.15 4.58 8.88
N ALA A 51 -8.59 3.76 8.01
CA ALA A 51 -9.13 3.56 6.66
C ALA A 51 -10.50 2.87 6.68
N MET A 52 -10.70 1.89 7.57
CA MET A 52 -11.99 1.23 7.74
C MET A 52 -13.08 2.23 8.19
N LYS A 53 -12.77 3.12 9.11
CA LYS A 53 -13.69 4.17 9.58
C LYS A 53 -14.13 5.12 8.45
N VAL A 54 -13.27 5.36 7.46
CA VAL A 54 -13.58 6.25 6.32
C VAL A 54 -14.66 5.68 5.41
N VAL A 55 -14.74 4.35 5.28
CA VAL A 55 -15.65 3.68 4.34
C VAL A 55 -16.73 2.84 5.02
N ASP A 56 -16.62 2.59 6.31
CA ASP A 56 -17.58 1.82 7.12
C ASP A 56 -17.96 0.46 6.50
N LEU A 57 -16.98 -0.30 6.03
CA LEU A 57 -17.19 -1.61 5.41
C LEU A 57 -16.82 -2.77 6.34
N HIS A 58 -17.23 -2.69 7.61
CA HIS A 58 -16.92 -3.69 8.64
C HIS A 58 -17.43 -5.11 8.28
N SER A 59 -18.49 -5.23 7.47
CA SER A 59 -18.99 -6.51 6.96
C SER A 59 -18.02 -7.26 6.05
N THR A 60 -16.95 -6.60 5.61
CA THR A 60 -15.88 -7.20 4.77
C THR A 60 -14.74 -7.78 5.59
N ILE A 61 -14.71 -7.55 6.91
CA ILE A 61 -13.67 -8.07 7.81
C ILE A 61 -13.80 -9.59 7.89
N LEU A 62 -12.70 -10.26 7.64
CA LEU A 62 -12.52 -11.71 7.82
C LEU A 62 -11.99 -12.01 9.22
N THR A 63 -11.02 -11.21 9.68
CA THR A 63 -10.38 -11.37 10.98
C THR A 63 -9.88 -10.02 11.50
N SER A 64 -10.10 -9.76 12.78
CA SER A 64 -9.44 -8.67 13.51
C SER A 64 -8.05 -9.12 13.94
N ILE A 65 -7.05 -8.28 13.73
CA ILE A 65 -5.65 -8.58 14.08
C ILE A 65 -5.24 -7.68 15.25
N ASP A 66 -5.00 -8.27 16.39
CA ASP A 66 -4.66 -7.57 17.63
C ASP A 66 -3.16 -7.32 17.76
N GLY A 67 -2.34 -8.12 17.09
CA GLY A 67 -0.89 -8.00 17.17
C GLY A 67 -0.13 -8.87 16.19
N ALA A 68 1.18 -8.91 16.40
CA ALA A 68 2.11 -9.66 15.57
C ALA A 68 3.14 -10.41 16.42
N THR A 69 3.55 -11.57 15.94
CA THR A 69 4.79 -12.22 16.34
C THR A 69 5.85 -11.93 15.29
N ILE A 70 6.94 -11.30 15.67
CA ILE A 70 8.07 -11.03 14.78
C ILE A 70 9.17 -12.04 15.10
N HIS A 71 9.50 -12.88 14.13
CA HIS A 71 10.56 -13.88 14.24
C HIS A 71 11.86 -13.32 13.68
N GLY A 72 12.90 -13.35 14.49
CA GLY A 72 14.28 -13.06 14.06
C GLY A 72 14.86 -14.17 13.16
N PRO A 73 16.05 -13.96 12.62
CA PRO A 73 16.70 -14.95 11.76
C PRO A 73 16.99 -16.31 12.45
N HIS A 74 17.23 -16.30 13.75
CA HIS A 74 17.59 -17.51 14.50
C HIS A 74 16.50 -17.90 15.52
N ARG A 75 16.62 -17.50 16.78
CA ARG A 75 15.73 -17.94 17.85
C ARG A 75 14.91 -16.82 18.49
N ALA A 76 15.35 -15.58 18.32
CA ALA A 76 14.63 -14.44 18.90
C ALA A 76 13.25 -14.31 18.29
N ASN A 77 12.31 -13.97 19.13
CA ASN A 77 10.97 -13.54 18.68
C ASN A 77 10.45 -12.49 19.66
N VAL A 78 9.54 -11.66 19.17
CA VAL A 78 8.83 -10.67 19.97
C VAL A 78 7.35 -10.66 19.64
N HIS A 79 6.52 -10.59 20.67
CA HIS A 79 5.07 -10.47 20.55
C HIS A 79 4.69 -9.01 20.77
N VAL A 80 4.10 -8.39 19.75
CA VAL A 80 3.71 -6.97 19.76
C VAL A 80 2.21 -6.87 19.56
N GLY A 81 1.53 -6.21 20.49
CA GLY A 81 0.08 -6.04 20.44
C GLY A 81 -0.57 -6.32 21.79
N VAL A 82 -1.84 -5.99 21.89
CA VAL A 82 -2.65 -6.21 23.10
C VAL A 82 -3.92 -6.93 22.66
N HIS A 83 -4.25 -8.02 23.34
CA HIS A 83 -5.44 -8.81 23.05
C HIS A 83 -6.71 -7.95 23.10
N ASP A 84 -7.66 -8.21 22.23
CA ASP A 84 -8.92 -7.48 22.07
C ASP A 84 -8.75 -5.97 21.71
N GLN A 85 -7.57 -5.60 21.17
CA GLN A 85 -7.31 -4.25 20.65
C GLN A 85 -6.86 -4.32 19.19
N PRO A 86 -7.79 -4.36 18.23
CA PRO A 86 -7.46 -4.50 16.82
C PRO A 86 -6.52 -3.40 16.32
N ARG A 87 -5.38 -3.81 15.76
CA ARG A 87 -4.40 -2.93 15.13
C ARG A 87 -4.62 -2.82 13.63
N THR A 88 -5.21 -3.86 13.04
CA THR A 88 -5.56 -3.91 11.63
C THR A 88 -6.62 -4.98 11.40
N TYR A 89 -7.25 -4.97 10.23
CA TYR A 89 -8.25 -5.94 9.82
C TYR A 89 -7.77 -6.67 8.57
N ALA A 90 -7.83 -8.01 8.59
CA ALA A 90 -7.77 -8.79 7.36
C ALA A 90 -9.14 -8.75 6.71
N VAL A 91 -9.24 -8.27 5.48
CA VAL A 91 -10.52 -8.10 4.79
C VAL A 91 -10.63 -8.99 3.54
N CYS A 92 -11.86 -9.32 3.16
CA CYS A 92 -12.16 -9.81 1.83
C CYS A 92 -12.06 -8.67 0.83
N ARG A 93 -10.92 -8.59 0.10
CA ARG A 93 -10.62 -7.46 -0.79
C ARG A 93 -11.63 -7.30 -1.92
N ASN A 94 -12.13 -8.39 -2.47
CA ASN A 94 -13.16 -8.30 -3.51
C ASN A 94 -14.39 -7.55 -2.98
N ARG A 95 -14.95 -8.00 -1.84
CA ARG A 95 -16.09 -7.34 -1.21
C ARG A 95 -15.79 -5.92 -0.72
N PHE A 96 -14.58 -5.69 -0.22
CA PHE A 96 -14.15 -4.36 0.22
C PHE A 96 -14.07 -3.39 -0.96
N ASP A 97 -13.39 -3.76 -2.04
CA ASP A 97 -13.22 -2.92 -3.22
C ASP A 97 -14.58 -2.66 -3.92
N GLU A 98 -15.41 -3.69 -4.06
CA GLU A 98 -16.79 -3.57 -4.54
C GLU A 98 -17.62 -2.63 -3.65
N GLY A 99 -17.51 -2.74 -2.32
CA GLY A 99 -18.21 -1.89 -1.38
C GLY A 99 -17.82 -0.41 -1.51
N VAL A 100 -16.53 -0.11 -1.66
CA VAL A 100 -16.07 1.29 -1.90
C VAL A 100 -16.60 1.80 -3.24
N MET A 101 -16.62 0.96 -4.28
CA MET A 101 -17.17 1.35 -5.58
C MET A 101 -18.69 1.57 -5.52
N HIS A 102 -19.43 0.75 -4.79
CA HIS A 102 -20.86 0.95 -4.59
C HIS A 102 -21.16 2.31 -3.91
N GLN A 103 -20.33 2.73 -2.96
CA GLN A 103 -20.44 4.07 -2.37
C GLN A 103 -20.23 5.17 -3.42
N ALA A 104 -19.28 5.00 -4.35
CA ALA A 104 -19.07 5.96 -5.43
C ALA A 104 -20.28 6.04 -6.38
N LEU A 105 -20.86 4.90 -6.73
CA LEU A 105 -22.06 4.83 -7.57
C LEU A 105 -23.27 5.46 -6.85
N ALA A 106 -23.45 5.18 -5.57
CA ALA A 106 -24.50 5.78 -4.75
C ALA A 106 -24.36 7.31 -4.62
N ALA A 107 -23.12 7.82 -4.64
CA ALA A 107 -22.83 9.25 -4.66
C ALA A 107 -23.06 9.91 -6.05
N GLY A 108 -23.38 9.12 -7.09
CA GLY A 108 -23.66 9.61 -8.43
C GLY A 108 -22.50 9.47 -9.43
N ALA A 109 -21.37 8.87 -9.05
CA ALA A 109 -20.31 8.57 -10.01
C ALA A 109 -20.76 7.49 -11.02
N ARG A 110 -20.24 7.57 -12.22
CA ARG A 110 -20.46 6.57 -13.29
C ARG A 110 -19.26 5.64 -13.40
N LEU A 111 -19.50 4.38 -13.74
CA LEU A 111 -18.46 3.35 -13.91
C LEU A 111 -18.58 2.70 -15.30
N ARG A 112 -17.44 2.51 -15.97
CA ARG A 112 -17.31 1.65 -17.14
C ARG A 112 -16.26 0.59 -16.85
N LEU A 113 -16.70 -0.66 -16.84
CA LEU A 113 -15.85 -1.85 -16.70
C LEU A 113 -15.36 -2.33 -18.08
N GLY A 114 -14.29 -3.12 -18.11
CA GLY A 114 -13.70 -3.65 -19.33
C GLY A 114 -13.15 -2.56 -20.27
N CYS A 115 -12.79 -1.39 -19.71
CA CYS A 115 -12.35 -0.23 -20.48
C CYS A 115 -10.89 0.11 -20.17
N THR A 116 -9.99 -0.28 -21.04
CA THR A 116 -8.55 0.02 -20.91
C THR A 116 -8.22 1.38 -21.54
N ALA A 117 -7.71 2.31 -20.77
CA ALA A 117 -7.17 3.56 -21.26
C ALA A 117 -5.82 3.32 -21.97
N ARG A 118 -5.74 3.51 -23.29
CA ARG A 118 -4.55 3.20 -24.10
C ARG A 118 -3.68 4.40 -24.40
N ARG A 119 -4.27 5.56 -24.61
CA ARG A 119 -3.58 6.80 -24.94
C ARG A 119 -4.36 7.98 -24.39
N ALA A 120 -3.65 9.02 -23.98
CA ALA A 120 -4.27 10.28 -23.65
C ALA A 120 -3.41 11.44 -24.17
N THR A 121 -4.09 12.52 -24.58
CA THR A 121 -3.48 13.79 -25.00
C THR A 121 -4.20 14.93 -24.30
N SER A 122 -3.47 15.96 -23.89
CA SER A 122 -4.02 17.14 -23.25
C SER A 122 -3.94 18.37 -24.14
N ASP A 123 -4.90 19.25 -23.98
CA ASP A 123 -4.90 20.62 -24.48
C ASP A 123 -5.21 21.63 -23.34
N ASP A 124 -5.42 22.89 -23.65
CA ASP A 124 -5.71 23.94 -22.64
C ASP A 124 -7.03 23.71 -21.88
N HIS A 125 -7.93 22.90 -22.43
CA HIS A 125 -9.28 22.70 -21.90
C HIS A 125 -9.48 21.33 -21.22
N GLY A 126 -8.59 20.37 -21.43
CA GLY A 126 -8.77 19.05 -20.82
C GLY A 126 -7.89 17.95 -21.41
N TRP A 127 -8.38 16.74 -21.25
CA TRP A 127 -7.75 15.52 -21.75
C TRP A 127 -8.68 14.75 -22.65
N ASN A 128 -8.18 14.30 -23.80
CA ASN A 128 -8.80 13.27 -24.64
C ASN A 128 -8.15 11.93 -24.29
N VAL A 129 -8.97 10.96 -23.88
CA VAL A 129 -8.52 9.62 -23.51
C VAL A 129 -9.10 8.62 -24.50
N ARG A 130 -8.24 7.94 -25.24
CA ARG A 130 -8.63 6.81 -26.08
C ARG A 130 -8.75 5.56 -25.22
N ILE A 131 -9.93 4.98 -25.19
CA ILE A 131 -10.24 3.75 -24.47
C ILE A 131 -10.52 2.62 -25.46
N GLU A 132 -10.15 1.41 -25.06
CA GLU A 132 -10.43 0.16 -25.74
C GLU A 132 -11.30 -0.69 -24.83
N SER A 133 -12.47 -1.03 -25.29
CA SER A 133 -13.40 -1.88 -24.56
C SER A 133 -13.05 -3.35 -24.73
N SER A 134 -13.52 -4.21 -23.82
CA SER A 134 -13.29 -5.67 -23.86
C SER A 134 -13.83 -6.36 -25.11
N ASP A 135 -14.77 -5.75 -25.81
CA ASP A 135 -15.29 -6.20 -27.12
C ASP A 135 -14.40 -5.80 -28.32
N GLY A 136 -13.26 -5.15 -28.06
CA GLY A 136 -12.32 -4.67 -29.07
C GLY A 136 -12.69 -3.31 -29.70
N THR A 137 -13.83 -2.70 -29.32
CA THR A 137 -14.19 -1.37 -29.82
C THR A 137 -13.31 -0.30 -29.18
N SER A 138 -13.02 0.76 -29.95
CA SER A 138 -12.19 1.86 -29.49
C SER A 138 -12.91 3.19 -29.70
N HIS A 139 -12.96 4.01 -28.66
CA HIS A 139 -13.56 5.34 -28.73
C HIS A 139 -12.80 6.32 -27.85
N GLU A 140 -13.06 7.60 -28.00
CA GLU A 140 -12.47 8.66 -27.20
C GLU A 140 -13.49 9.21 -26.21
N VAL A 141 -13.00 9.55 -25.02
CA VAL A 141 -13.75 10.29 -23.99
C VAL A 141 -12.96 11.52 -23.58
N ARG A 142 -13.67 12.60 -23.32
CA ARG A 142 -13.08 13.90 -22.98
C ARG A 142 -13.44 14.35 -21.58
N THR A 143 -12.45 14.88 -20.85
CA THR A 143 -12.62 15.37 -19.47
C THR A 143 -11.86 16.66 -19.23
N ARG A 144 -12.32 17.46 -18.27
CA ARG A 144 -11.60 18.66 -17.79
C ARG A 144 -10.43 18.31 -16.89
N LEU A 145 -10.55 17.23 -16.10
CA LEU A 145 -9.51 16.74 -15.17
C LEU A 145 -9.34 15.23 -15.34
N LEU A 146 -8.10 14.79 -15.54
CA LEU A 146 -7.73 13.38 -15.55
C LEU A 146 -7.06 12.97 -14.24
N ILE A 147 -7.58 11.94 -13.57
CA ILE A 147 -6.99 11.38 -12.35
C ILE A 147 -6.47 9.97 -12.62
N GLY A 148 -5.18 9.74 -12.33
CA GLY A 148 -4.57 8.42 -12.35
C GLY A 148 -4.67 7.75 -10.98
N ALA A 149 -5.49 6.69 -10.92
CA ALA A 149 -5.62 5.75 -9.81
C ALA A 149 -5.32 4.31 -10.30
N ASP A 150 -4.59 4.21 -11.40
CA ASP A 150 -4.30 3.03 -12.21
C ASP A 150 -3.09 2.23 -11.71
N GLY A 151 -2.85 2.26 -10.42
CA GLY A 151 -1.94 1.37 -9.71
C GLY A 151 -0.46 1.56 -10.02
N ALA A 152 0.32 0.53 -9.72
CA ALA A 152 1.78 0.58 -9.75
C ALA A 152 2.37 0.87 -11.14
N HIS A 153 1.74 0.37 -12.19
CA HIS A 153 2.17 0.55 -13.58
C HIS A 153 1.47 1.71 -14.29
N SER A 154 1.01 2.71 -13.56
CA SER A 154 0.21 3.83 -14.03
C SER A 154 0.63 4.39 -15.40
N ARG A 155 -0.32 4.34 -16.33
CA ARG A 155 -0.22 4.99 -17.66
C ARG A 155 -0.41 6.50 -17.54
N VAL A 156 -1.30 6.93 -16.64
CA VAL A 156 -1.52 8.36 -16.39
C VAL A 156 -0.23 9.01 -15.90
N ARG A 157 0.51 8.36 -15.00
CA ARG A 157 1.84 8.79 -14.55
C ARG A 157 2.81 8.97 -15.72
N HIS A 158 2.79 8.05 -16.68
CA HIS A 158 3.62 8.12 -17.88
C HIS A 158 3.20 9.30 -18.77
N TRP A 159 1.91 9.48 -19.06
CA TRP A 159 1.41 10.60 -19.86
C TRP A 159 1.71 11.96 -19.24
N MET A 160 1.61 12.07 -17.92
CA MET A 160 1.99 13.26 -17.15
C MET A 160 3.51 13.50 -17.09
N ARG A 161 4.35 12.56 -17.51
CA ARG A 161 5.82 12.59 -17.32
C ARG A 161 6.19 12.88 -15.86
N ALA A 162 5.47 12.28 -14.92
CA ALA A 162 5.61 12.56 -13.48
C ALA A 162 6.83 11.90 -12.81
N GLY A 163 7.56 11.08 -13.55
CA GLY A 163 8.70 10.29 -13.05
C GLY A 163 8.28 8.92 -12.54
N ARG A 164 9.20 8.25 -11.85
CA ARG A 164 8.97 6.91 -11.26
C ARG A 164 8.91 7.01 -9.73
N PRO A 165 8.21 6.10 -9.04
CA PRO A 165 8.39 5.89 -7.61
C PRO A 165 9.86 5.63 -7.28
N ALA A 166 10.28 5.99 -6.06
CA ALA A 166 11.69 5.81 -5.68
C ALA A 166 12.10 4.34 -5.60
N GLU A 167 11.14 3.45 -5.28
CA GLU A 167 11.32 2.00 -5.26
C GLU A 167 10.15 1.31 -5.93
N MET A 168 10.45 0.23 -6.64
CA MET A 168 9.47 -0.71 -7.14
C MET A 168 9.84 -2.08 -6.57
N MET A 169 9.00 -2.58 -5.70
CA MET A 169 9.14 -3.90 -5.09
C MET A 169 8.14 -4.87 -5.69
N ILE A 170 8.31 -6.14 -5.40
CA ILE A 170 7.38 -7.19 -5.79
C ILE A 170 6.99 -7.98 -4.55
N GLY A 171 5.72 -8.34 -4.44
CA GLY A 171 5.20 -9.25 -3.43
C GLY A 171 4.65 -10.51 -4.07
N ALA A 172 4.93 -11.67 -3.47
CA ALA A 172 4.29 -12.93 -3.79
C ALA A 172 3.56 -13.47 -2.58
N GLN A 173 2.38 -14.02 -2.77
CA GLN A 173 1.52 -14.52 -1.71
C GLN A 173 0.73 -15.73 -2.17
N VAL A 174 0.50 -16.66 -1.24
CA VAL A 174 -0.45 -17.76 -1.37
C VAL A 174 -1.50 -17.65 -0.27
N GLU A 175 -2.70 -18.10 -0.55
CA GLU A 175 -3.71 -18.37 0.47
C GLU A 175 -3.70 -19.86 0.75
N ILE A 176 -3.58 -20.25 2.03
CA ILE A 176 -3.40 -21.63 2.46
C ILE A 176 -4.34 -21.99 3.62
N THR A 177 -4.58 -23.28 3.77
CA THR A 177 -5.09 -23.91 5.00
C THR A 177 -3.97 -24.73 5.65
N GLY A 178 -4.18 -25.18 6.90
CA GLY A 178 -3.25 -26.11 7.57
C GLY A 178 -1.96 -25.46 8.11
N PHE A 179 -1.92 -24.15 8.26
CA PHE A 179 -0.82 -23.47 8.94
C PHE A 179 -1.07 -23.42 10.46
N GLU A 180 -0.03 -23.67 11.25
CA GLU A 180 -0.09 -23.60 12.70
C GLU A 180 0.18 -22.17 13.19
N GLY A 181 -0.87 -21.37 13.33
CA GLY A 181 -0.82 -19.99 13.79
C GLY A 181 -1.96 -19.62 14.74
N ARG A 182 -1.90 -18.42 15.32
CA ARG A 182 -2.95 -17.85 16.17
C ARG A 182 -3.96 -17.07 15.33
N GLU A 183 -5.25 -17.24 15.61
CA GLU A 183 -6.32 -16.67 14.77
C GLU A 183 -6.31 -15.13 14.66
N ASN A 184 -6.05 -14.41 15.75
CA ASN A 184 -6.08 -12.93 15.76
C ASN A 184 -4.66 -12.31 15.77
N TRP A 185 -3.66 -13.06 15.29
CA TRP A 185 -2.27 -12.67 15.41
C TRP A 185 -1.51 -12.94 14.13
N LEU A 186 -0.96 -11.92 13.53
CA LEU A 186 -0.14 -12.12 12.34
C LEU A 186 1.29 -12.56 12.72
N GLU A 187 1.93 -13.28 11.83
CA GLU A 187 3.32 -13.68 11.97
C GLU A 187 4.17 -12.94 10.95
N MET A 188 5.32 -12.46 11.38
CA MET A 188 6.33 -11.85 10.52
C MET A 188 7.63 -12.65 10.63
N PHE A 189 8.22 -13.01 9.51
CA PHE A 189 9.46 -13.76 9.45
C PHE A 189 10.54 -12.90 8.81
N THR A 190 11.69 -12.76 9.47
CA THR A 190 12.80 -11.91 9.02
C THR A 190 14.08 -12.72 8.83
N GLY A 191 15.08 -12.12 8.20
CA GLY A 191 16.39 -12.72 7.96
C GLY A 191 16.69 -13.02 6.51
N SER A 192 17.97 -13.20 6.21
CA SER A 192 18.50 -13.38 4.85
C SER A 192 18.02 -14.66 4.19
N ASP A 193 17.78 -15.71 4.98
CA ASP A 193 17.27 -17.01 4.53
C ASP A 193 15.85 -16.93 3.96
N VAL A 194 15.00 -16.05 4.54
CA VAL A 194 13.57 -15.97 4.21
C VAL A 194 13.28 -14.76 3.33
N ALA A 195 13.62 -13.56 3.80
CA ALA A 195 13.25 -12.31 3.17
C ALA A 195 14.36 -11.24 3.31
N PRO A 196 15.46 -11.33 2.55
CA PRO A 196 16.61 -10.44 2.67
C PRO A 196 16.22 -8.96 2.59
N GLY A 197 16.51 -8.19 3.64
CA GLY A 197 16.23 -6.77 3.73
C GLY A 197 14.75 -6.40 3.91
N PHE A 198 13.87 -7.39 4.03
CA PHE A 198 12.42 -7.25 4.18
C PHE A 198 11.87 -8.27 5.19
N PHE A 199 10.64 -8.69 5.02
CA PHE A 199 10.01 -9.72 5.83
C PHE A 199 8.98 -10.51 5.03
N ALA A 200 8.70 -11.72 5.51
CA ALA A 200 7.56 -12.51 5.09
C ALA A 200 6.46 -12.45 6.16
N TRP A 201 5.25 -12.82 5.81
CA TRP A 201 4.08 -12.82 6.69
C TRP A 201 3.25 -14.09 6.59
N ALA A 202 2.54 -14.40 7.68
CA ALA A 202 1.37 -15.26 7.68
C ALA A 202 0.24 -14.50 8.37
N ILE A 203 -0.81 -14.14 7.61
CA ILE A 203 -1.94 -13.33 8.06
C ILE A 203 -3.16 -14.22 8.15
N PRO A 204 -3.77 -14.41 9.33
CA PRO A 204 -5.00 -15.16 9.46
C PRO A 204 -6.16 -14.46 8.74
N THR A 205 -6.98 -15.26 8.05
CA THR A 205 -8.16 -14.76 7.31
C THR A 205 -9.45 -15.47 7.76
N GLY A 206 -9.42 -16.09 8.92
CA GLY A 206 -10.54 -16.82 9.51
C GLY A 206 -10.64 -18.27 9.02
N PHE A 207 -11.37 -19.09 9.77
CA PHE A 207 -11.66 -20.49 9.42
C PHE A 207 -10.43 -21.34 9.12
N GLY A 208 -9.30 -21.10 9.80
CA GLY A 208 -8.05 -21.83 9.61
C GLY A 208 -7.32 -21.50 8.30
N THR A 209 -7.71 -20.43 7.61
CA THR A 209 -7.03 -19.94 6.40
C THR A 209 -6.04 -18.83 6.71
N TYR A 210 -4.95 -18.80 5.96
CA TYR A 210 -3.88 -17.80 6.10
C TYR A 210 -3.41 -17.31 4.74
N ARG A 211 -3.09 -16.02 4.65
CA ARG A 211 -2.34 -15.44 3.54
C ARG A 211 -0.87 -15.42 3.92
N VAL A 212 -0.09 -16.26 3.26
CA VAL A 212 1.36 -16.37 3.47
C VAL A 212 2.07 -15.74 2.29
N GLY A 213 2.96 -14.81 2.55
CA GLY A 213 3.67 -14.13 1.49
C GLY A 213 4.94 -13.46 1.95
N LEU A 214 5.64 -12.90 1.01
CA LEU A 214 6.80 -12.05 1.25
C LEU A 214 6.93 -11.00 0.16
N TRP A 215 7.72 -9.99 0.42
CA TRP A 215 8.03 -8.93 -0.53
C TRP A 215 9.51 -8.59 -0.50
N GLY A 216 9.98 -7.95 -1.57
CA GLY A 216 11.36 -7.55 -1.68
C GLY A 216 11.63 -6.77 -2.95
N HIS A 217 12.88 -6.36 -3.15
CA HIS A 217 13.32 -5.82 -4.42
C HIS A 217 13.32 -6.90 -5.50
N ILE A 218 13.03 -6.48 -6.72
CA ILE A 218 13.26 -7.34 -7.89
C ILE A 218 14.77 -7.52 -8.02
N ASN A 219 15.27 -8.70 -7.65
CA ASN A 219 16.67 -8.99 -7.80
C ASN A 219 16.99 -9.25 -9.28
N LYS A 220 17.94 -8.47 -9.81
CA LYS A 220 18.40 -8.59 -11.20
C LYS A 220 19.71 -9.37 -11.33
N GLU A 221 20.26 -9.81 -10.22
CA GLU A 221 21.50 -10.62 -10.24
C GLU A 221 21.21 -12.00 -10.82
N SER A 222 22.08 -12.42 -11.74
CA SER A 222 21.98 -13.75 -12.34
C SER A 222 22.13 -14.83 -11.26
N GLY A 223 21.18 -15.77 -11.20
CA GLY A 223 21.17 -16.85 -10.21
C GLY A 223 20.50 -16.54 -8.87
N ALA A 224 20.05 -15.31 -8.62
CA ALA A 224 19.29 -15.02 -7.42
C ALA A 224 17.89 -15.69 -7.44
N PRO A 225 17.43 -16.28 -6.32
CA PRO A 225 16.11 -16.90 -6.25
C PRO A 225 14.99 -15.90 -6.56
N SER A 226 13.98 -16.33 -7.31
CA SER A 226 12.77 -15.52 -7.53
C SER A 226 12.00 -15.30 -6.23
N ILE A 227 11.08 -14.34 -6.22
CA ILE A 227 10.25 -14.08 -5.05
C ILE A 227 9.38 -15.30 -4.70
N GLU A 228 8.90 -16.04 -5.69
CA GLU A 228 8.12 -17.26 -5.53
C GLU A 228 8.99 -18.40 -4.98
N ALA A 229 10.25 -18.52 -5.45
CA ALA A 229 11.19 -19.52 -4.93
C ALA A 229 11.50 -19.27 -3.46
N ARG A 230 11.61 -18.00 -3.03
CA ARG A 230 11.79 -17.66 -1.62
C ARG A 230 10.53 -17.96 -0.79
N LEU A 231 9.36 -17.71 -1.33
CA LEU A 231 8.10 -18.08 -0.66
C LEU A 231 7.98 -19.59 -0.50
N HIS A 232 8.35 -20.35 -1.53
CA HIS A 232 8.40 -21.81 -1.46
C HIS A 232 9.41 -22.27 -0.40
N HIS A 233 10.62 -21.69 -0.39
CA HIS A 233 11.66 -22.00 0.61
C HIS A 233 11.18 -21.73 2.05
N LEU A 234 10.50 -20.60 2.31
CA LEU A 234 9.90 -20.32 3.62
C LEU A 234 9.02 -21.48 4.09
N MET A 235 8.19 -22.02 3.20
CA MET A 235 7.17 -23.01 3.54
C MET A 235 7.69 -24.43 3.59
N THR A 236 8.82 -24.75 2.89
CA THR A 236 9.26 -26.15 2.72
C THR A 236 10.64 -26.46 3.29
N SER A 237 11.51 -25.46 3.41
CA SER A 237 12.93 -25.71 3.68
C SER A 237 13.52 -24.79 4.76
N SER A 238 12.86 -23.71 5.13
CA SER A 238 13.30 -22.82 6.18
C SER A 238 13.11 -23.45 7.57
N ARG A 239 13.70 -22.85 8.58
CA ARG A 239 13.47 -23.25 9.99
C ARG A 239 11.98 -23.24 10.41
N HIS A 240 11.13 -22.58 9.66
CA HIS A 240 9.70 -22.47 9.90
C HIS A 240 8.88 -23.54 9.15
N ALA A 241 9.49 -24.34 8.28
CA ALA A 241 8.84 -25.27 7.37
C ALA A 241 7.88 -26.24 8.09
N LYS A 242 8.23 -26.70 9.29
CA LYS A 242 7.36 -27.60 10.09
C LYS A 242 5.97 -27.01 10.32
N ARG A 243 5.84 -25.70 10.48
CA ARG A 243 4.55 -25.03 10.71
C ARG A 243 3.63 -25.03 9.47
N PHE A 244 4.19 -25.36 8.33
CA PHE A 244 3.51 -25.44 7.03
C PHE A 244 3.34 -26.90 6.54
N GLU A 245 3.72 -27.91 7.33
CA GLU A 245 3.80 -29.29 6.89
C GLU A 245 2.46 -29.81 6.32
N ASN A 246 1.34 -29.36 6.90
CA ASN A 246 -0.01 -29.79 6.50
C ASN A 246 -0.72 -28.77 5.59
N HIS A 247 0.01 -27.81 4.99
CA HIS A 247 -0.63 -26.78 4.21
C HIS A 247 -1.20 -27.26 2.87
N SER A 248 -2.31 -26.69 2.47
CA SER A 248 -2.86 -26.80 1.12
C SER A 248 -3.04 -25.42 0.51
N VAL A 249 -2.56 -25.23 -0.71
CA VAL A 249 -2.63 -23.92 -1.40
C VAL A 249 -3.99 -23.79 -2.08
N VAL A 250 -4.73 -22.73 -1.72
CA VAL A 250 -6.05 -22.40 -2.26
C VAL A 250 -5.92 -21.40 -3.42
N ALA A 251 -5.04 -20.39 -3.29
CA ALA A 251 -4.86 -19.36 -4.30
C ALA A 251 -3.42 -18.81 -4.31
N ARG A 252 -3.03 -18.16 -5.42
CA ARG A 252 -1.71 -17.55 -5.61
C ARG A 252 -1.84 -16.14 -6.14
N TYR A 253 -1.01 -15.24 -5.66
CA TYR A 253 -1.02 -13.83 -6.02
C TYR A 253 0.40 -13.29 -6.13
N CYS A 254 0.62 -12.39 -7.08
CA CYS A 254 1.88 -11.67 -7.22
C CYS A 254 1.55 -10.25 -7.70
N GLY A 255 2.25 -9.25 -7.18
CA GLY A 255 1.98 -7.87 -7.58
C GLY A 255 3.09 -6.90 -7.23
N PRO A 256 3.20 -5.82 -8.02
CA PRO A 256 4.16 -4.75 -7.79
C PRO A 256 3.71 -3.84 -6.66
N ILE A 257 4.68 -3.33 -5.88
CA ILE A 257 4.47 -2.41 -4.76
C ILE A 257 5.32 -1.15 -5.00
N PRO A 258 4.70 -0.02 -5.39
CA PRO A 258 5.41 1.22 -5.67
C PRO A 258 5.54 2.06 -4.41
N ALA A 259 6.73 2.21 -3.87
CA ALA A 259 7.01 3.03 -2.70
C ALA A 259 7.91 4.23 -3.01
N GLY A 260 7.67 5.33 -2.29
CA GLY A 260 8.39 6.58 -2.50
C GLY A 260 7.78 7.45 -3.60
N MET A 261 6.98 8.40 -3.13
CA MET A 261 6.15 9.31 -3.94
C MET A 261 6.92 9.92 -5.12
N VAL A 262 6.30 9.89 -6.29
CA VAL A 262 6.83 10.50 -7.52
C VAL A 262 7.12 11.98 -7.35
N LYS A 263 8.01 12.54 -8.20
CA LYS A 263 8.43 13.94 -8.10
C LYS A 263 7.25 14.92 -8.14
N ARG A 264 6.25 14.66 -9.00
CA ARG A 264 5.06 15.51 -9.17
C ARG A 264 3.82 14.64 -9.18
N VAL A 265 2.91 14.85 -8.23
CA VAL A 265 1.61 14.16 -8.19
C VAL A 265 0.55 14.90 -9.00
N HIS A 266 0.81 16.14 -9.44
CA HIS A 266 -0.08 16.96 -10.26
C HIS A 266 0.60 17.38 -11.57
N GLY A 267 -0.19 17.62 -12.57
CA GLY A 267 0.18 18.17 -13.87
C GLY A 267 -0.87 19.18 -14.35
N HIS A 268 -0.74 19.63 -15.59
CA HIS A 268 -1.81 20.42 -16.20
C HIS A 268 -3.06 19.56 -16.31
N ARG A 269 -4.16 20.00 -15.66
CA ARG A 269 -5.45 19.28 -15.62
C ARG A 269 -5.32 17.78 -15.29
N SER A 270 -4.38 17.44 -14.38
CA SER A 270 -4.18 16.03 -14.03
C SER A 270 -3.62 15.84 -12.62
N LEU A 271 -3.96 14.69 -12.01
CA LEU A 271 -3.56 14.31 -10.65
C LEU A 271 -3.27 12.79 -10.58
N LEU A 272 -2.29 12.41 -9.76
CA LEU A 272 -2.00 11.01 -9.41
C LEU A 272 -2.37 10.76 -7.94
N ILE A 273 -3.01 9.62 -7.69
CA ILE A 273 -3.40 9.20 -6.34
C ILE A 273 -3.00 7.75 -6.06
N GLY A 274 -2.84 7.41 -4.78
CA GLY A 274 -2.52 6.06 -4.33
C GLY A 274 -1.23 5.52 -4.95
N ASP A 275 -1.26 4.28 -5.39
CA ASP A 275 -0.11 3.58 -5.98
C ASP A 275 0.38 4.21 -7.29
N ALA A 276 -0.51 4.84 -8.06
CA ALA A 276 -0.11 5.62 -9.23
C ALA A 276 0.82 6.79 -8.86
N ALA A 277 0.65 7.36 -7.66
CA ALA A 277 1.54 8.38 -7.08
C ALA A 277 2.75 7.80 -6.33
N GLY A 278 2.85 6.46 -6.15
CA GLY A 278 3.91 5.80 -5.39
C GLY A 278 3.73 5.92 -3.86
N LEU A 279 2.49 5.85 -3.38
CA LEU A 279 2.18 6.09 -1.96
C LEU A 279 2.19 4.83 -1.08
N ALA A 280 2.51 3.65 -1.61
CA ALA A 280 2.69 2.48 -0.76
C ALA A 280 3.76 2.77 0.32
N LYS A 281 3.48 2.36 1.56
CA LYS A 281 4.40 2.56 2.70
C LYS A 281 5.69 1.78 2.49
N PRO A 282 6.86 2.41 2.61
CA PRO A 282 8.14 1.71 2.45
C PRO A 282 8.39 0.63 3.52
N THR A 283 7.68 0.68 4.64
CA THR A 283 7.84 -0.23 5.78
C THR A 283 6.98 -1.47 5.70
N THR A 284 5.79 -1.39 5.10
CA THR A 284 4.79 -2.48 5.13
C THR A 284 4.15 -2.78 3.77
N GLY A 285 4.41 -1.96 2.74
CA GLY A 285 3.79 -2.10 1.42
C GLY A 285 2.31 -1.68 1.34
N GLY A 286 1.68 -1.28 2.45
CA GLY A 286 0.27 -0.89 2.47
C GLY A 286 0.01 0.43 1.74
N GLY A 287 -0.96 0.49 0.81
CA GLY A 287 -1.28 1.66 -0.01
C GLY A 287 -2.67 2.28 0.25
N ILE A 288 -3.63 1.53 0.81
CA ILE A 288 -5.02 2.00 1.01
C ILE A 288 -5.07 3.18 1.98
N GLY A 289 -4.51 3.05 3.18
CA GLY A 289 -4.48 4.11 4.19
C GLY A 289 -3.86 5.41 3.67
N PRO A 290 -2.61 5.39 3.17
CA PRO A 290 -2.00 6.57 2.55
C PRO A 290 -2.81 7.17 1.39
N GLY A 291 -3.43 6.33 0.55
CA GLY A 291 -4.29 6.78 -0.54
C GLY A 291 -5.53 7.53 -0.04
N PHE A 292 -6.22 7.00 0.97
CA PHE A 292 -7.38 7.66 1.60
C PHE A 292 -6.98 8.96 2.31
N SER A 293 -5.83 8.97 2.98
CA SER A 293 -5.29 10.18 3.59
C SER A 293 -4.95 11.25 2.54
N GLN A 294 -4.37 10.85 1.39
CA GLN A 294 -4.13 11.77 0.28
C GLN A 294 -5.45 12.40 -0.21
N ILE A 295 -6.49 11.58 -0.41
CA ILE A 295 -7.82 12.05 -0.84
C ILE A 295 -8.37 13.08 0.15
N SER A 296 -8.34 12.78 1.44
CA SER A 296 -8.80 13.69 2.49
C SER A 296 -8.08 15.04 2.46
N MET A 297 -6.78 15.05 2.14
CA MET A 297 -5.98 16.28 2.07
C MET A 297 -6.29 17.14 0.84
N VAL A 298 -6.72 16.55 -0.28
CA VAL A 298 -6.87 17.29 -1.53
C VAL A 298 -8.32 17.53 -1.94
N SER A 299 -9.28 16.83 -1.37
CA SER A 299 -10.66 16.76 -1.83
C SER A 299 -11.34 18.13 -1.91
N GLU A 300 -11.34 18.91 -0.84
CA GLU A 300 -12.00 20.21 -0.81
C GLU A 300 -11.40 21.18 -1.85
N GLY A 301 -10.07 21.27 -1.87
CA GLY A 301 -9.37 22.11 -2.84
C GLY A 301 -9.60 21.66 -4.28
N LEU A 302 -9.69 20.34 -4.51
CA LEU A 302 -9.90 19.76 -5.83
C LEU A 302 -11.34 20.01 -6.33
N ILE A 303 -12.36 19.80 -5.48
CA ILE A 303 -13.75 20.11 -5.79
C ILE A 303 -13.88 21.60 -6.20
N ASN A 304 -13.31 22.49 -5.40
CA ASN A 304 -13.33 23.92 -5.70
C ASN A 304 -12.59 24.24 -7.01
N ALA A 305 -11.46 23.58 -7.30
CA ALA A 305 -10.71 23.75 -8.54
C ALA A 305 -11.52 23.29 -9.76
N VAL A 306 -12.22 22.14 -9.67
CA VAL A 306 -13.08 21.61 -10.74
C VAL A 306 -14.26 22.55 -11.00
N ARG A 307 -14.98 22.97 -9.95
CA ARG A 307 -16.13 23.86 -10.07
C ARG A 307 -15.80 25.20 -10.75
N ASN A 308 -14.62 25.74 -10.46
CA ASN A 308 -14.18 27.06 -10.97
C ASN A 308 -13.23 26.97 -12.17
N ASP A 309 -13.03 25.80 -12.75
CA ASP A 309 -12.09 25.51 -13.85
C ASP A 309 -10.64 25.97 -13.57
N ARG A 310 -10.21 25.94 -12.31
CA ARG A 310 -8.86 26.30 -11.88
C ARG A 310 -7.94 25.08 -11.85
N LEU A 311 -7.78 24.43 -13.00
CA LEU A 311 -7.10 23.15 -13.16
C LEU A 311 -5.69 23.26 -13.79
N ASP A 312 -5.20 24.48 -13.90
CA ASP A 312 -3.82 24.73 -14.35
C ASP A 312 -2.78 24.24 -13.31
N LEU A 313 -1.54 24.14 -13.75
CA LEU A 313 -0.44 23.62 -12.93
C LEU A 313 -0.26 24.36 -11.59
N LYS A 314 -0.42 25.69 -11.59
CA LYS A 314 -0.22 26.55 -10.41
C LYS A 314 -1.31 26.33 -9.36
N ASN A 315 -2.54 26.18 -9.79
CA ASN A 315 -3.67 25.95 -8.88
C ASN A 315 -3.65 24.52 -8.32
N LEU A 316 -3.38 23.50 -9.16
CA LEU A 316 -3.23 22.12 -8.68
C LEU A 316 -2.02 21.93 -7.77
N ALA A 317 -0.95 22.70 -7.95
CA ALA A 317 0.18 22.72 -7.01
C ALA A 317 -0.24 23.17 -5.61
N LYS A 318 -1.17 24.16 -5.50
CA LYS A 318 -1.71 24.59 -4.20
C LYS A 318 -2.59 23.53 -3.57
N VAL A 319 -3.45 22.88 -4.36
CA VAL A 319 -4.31 21.77 -3.92
C VAL A 319 -3.50 20.61 -3.36
N THR A 320 -2.38 20.27 -3.99
CA THR A 320 -1.56 19.12 -3.59
C THR A 320 -0.46 19.46 -2.59
N LYS A 321 -0.30 20.73 -2.18
CA LYS A 321 0.73 21.14 -1.23
C LYS A 321 0.72 20.34 0.09
N PRO A 322 -0.44 20.02 0.70
CA PRO A 322 -0.48 19.20 1.92
C PRO A 322 0.14 17.81 1.75
N VAL A 323 0.09 17.24 0.54
CA VAL A 323 0.61 15.90 0.22
C VAL A 323 2.15 15.85 0.29
N GLU A 324 2.85 16.97 0.22
CA GLU A 324 4.31 17.02 0.33
C GLU A 324 4.84 16.50 1.69
N GLY A 325 4.01 16.56 2.74
CA GLY A 325 4.30 15.94 4.04
C GLY A 325 4.59 14.45 3.91
N PHE A 326 3.82 13.72 3.11
CA PHE A 326 4.03 12.29 2.86
C PHE A 326 5.39 12.00 2.23
N ARG A 327 5.89 12.84 1.34
CA ARG A 327 7.20 12.64 0.71
C ARG A 327 8.31 12.59 1.75
N LYS A 328 8.28 13.49 2.74
CA LYS A 328 9.26 13.51 3.84
C LYS A 328 9.08 12.28 4.73
N GLU A 329 7.84 11.97 5.10
CA GLU A 329 7.53 10.81 5.95
C GLU A 329 7.99 9.50 5.29
N GLN A 330 7.66 9.28 4.02
CA GLN A 330 8.09 8.09 3.29
C GLN A 330 9.61 7.97 3.17
N ARG A 331 10.32 9.08 2.93
CA ARG A 331 11.79 9.06 2.89
C ARG A 331 12.38 8.66 4.25
N ARG A 332 11.87 9.22 5.33
CA ARG A 332 12.28 8.88 6.70
C ARG A 332 11.94 7.45 7.06
N ALA A 333 10.73 7.00 6.74
CA ALA A 333 10.29 5.62 6.98
C ALA A 333 11.17 4.61 6.21
N ARG A 334 11.52 4.92 4.95
CA ARG A 334 12.46 4.11 4.17
C ARG A 334 13.85 4.08 4.79
N ALA A 335 14.37 5.22 5.22
CA ALA A 335 15.67 5.28 5.89
C ALA A 335 15.70 4.43 7.16
N LEU A 336 14.65 4.48 7.98
CA LEU A 336 14.52 3.64 9.16
C LEU A 336 14.41 2.15 8.79
N ARG A 337 13.59 1.78 7.80
CA ARG A 337 13.52 0.39 7.32
C ARG A 337 14.89 -0.11 6.87
N ASN A 338 15.59 0.66 6.06
CA ASN A 338 16.91 0.26 5.57
C ASN A 338 17.89 0.02 6.73
N LEU A 339 17.90 0.92 7.71
CA LEU A 339 18.76 0.82 8.87
C LEU A 339 18.48 -0.44 9.69
N PHE A 340 17.20 -0.78 9.91
CA PHE A 340 16.81 -1.90 10.78
C PHE A 340 16.74 -3.25 10.05
N LEU A 341 16.43 -3.27 8.76
CA LEU A 341 16.23 -4.51 7.99
C LEU A 341 17.26 -4.68 6.86
N THR A 342 17.37 -3.72 5.94
CA THR A 342 18.13 -3.92 4.70
C THR A 342 19.65 -3.90 4.93
N GLU A 343 20.11 -3.08 5.87
CA GLU A 343 21.53 -2.89 6.18
C GLU A 343 22.02 -3.74 7.37
N SER A 344 21.13 -4.50 8.01
CA SER A 344 21.45 -5.39 9.12
C SER A 344 21.72 -6.79 8.61
N ASP A 345 22.86 -7.35 9.03
CA ASP A 345 23.08 -8.80 8.91
C ASP A 345 22.21 -9.58 9.90
N ASP A 346 22.11 -10.89 9.74
CA ASP A 346 21.24 -11.73 10.55
C ASP A 346 21.58 -11.66 12.03
N ALA A 347 22.88 -11.57 12.40
CA ALA A 347 23.30 -11.46 13.80
C ALA A 347 22.86 -10.12 14.42
N THR A 348 22.93 -9.04 13.67
CA THR A 348 22.45 -7.72 14.11
C THR A 348 20.94 -7.68 14.20
N LEU A 349 20.24 -8.24 13.22
CA LEU A 349 18.79 -8.32 13.22
C LEU A 349 18.26 -9.16 14.38
N GLU A 350 18.91 -10.29 14.70
CA GLU A 350 18.58 -11.11 15.86
C GLU A 350 18.68 -10.29 17.16
N ARG A 351 19.80 -9.56 17.38
CA ARG A 351 19.97 -8.67 18.53
C ARG A 351 18.91 -7.56 18.59
N HIS A 352 18.46 -7.04 17.44
CA HIS A 352 17.36 -6.05 17.42
C HIS A 352 16.07 -6.67 17.94
N ILE A 353 15.72 -7.88 17.49
CA ILE A 353 14.51 -8.59 17.93
C ILE A 353 14.59 -8.92 19.42
N GLU A 354 15.74 -9.40 19.92
CA GLU A 354 15.98 -9.59 21.37
C GLU A 354 15.79 -8.28 22.16
N THR A 355 16.28 -7.17 21.60
CA THR A 355 16.13 -5.86 22.22
C THR A 355 14.66 -5.42 22.28
N PHE A 356 13.89 -5.68 21.21
CA PHE A 356 12.46 -5.38 21.16
C PHE A 356 11.65 -6.20 22.17
N SER A 357 12.10 -7.40 22.55
CA SER A 357 11.46 -8.23 23.58
C SER A 357 11.65 -7.75 25.02
N GLN A 358 12.55 -6.78 25.25
CA GLN A 358 12.78 -6.24 26.60
C GLN A 358 11.53 -5.48 27.10
N PRO A 359 11.08 -5.67 28.37
CA PRO A 359 9.83 -5.09 28.86
C PRO A 359 9.68 -3.58 28.66
N LYS A 360 10.74 -2.81 28.89
CA LYS A 360 10.75 -1.33 28.70
C LYS A 360 10.61 -0.93 27.23
N VAL A 361 11.14 -1.73 26.30
CA VAL A 361 11.05 -1.48 24.87
C VAL A 361 9.69 -1.90 24.35
N LEU A 362 9.15 -3.02 24.82
CA LEU A 362 7.80 -3.47 24.54
C LEU A 362 6.74 -2.44 24.98
N ASP A 363 6.87 -1.91 26.19
CA ASP A 363 5.99 -0.82 26.67
C ASP A 363 6.03 0.39 25.73
N MET A 364 7.21 0.76 25.26
CA MET A 364 7.38 1.84 24.28
C MET A 364 6.70 1.50 22.95
N ILE A 365 6.85 0.25 22.46
CA ILE A 365 6.20 -0.23 21.24
C ILE A 365 4.67 -0.20 21.41
N HIS A 366 4.14 -0.67 22.53
CA HIS A 366 2.70 -0.67 22.78
C HIS A 366 2.12 0.73 22.86
N ARG A 367 2.84 1.69 23.42
CA ARG A 367 2.40 3.07 23.59
C ARG A 367 2.54 3.91 22.31
N LEU A 368 3.62 3.76 21.56
CA LEU A 368 3.99 4.62 20.43
C LEU A 368 3.93 3.88 19.08
N GLY A 369 3.77 2.56 19.08
CA GLY A 369 3.77 1.75 17.89
C GLY A 369 2.53 2.00 17.05
N ASP A 370 2.71 2.74 15.96
CA ASP A 370 1.72 2.95 14.93
C ASP A 370 2.32 2.54 13.59
N ILE A 371 1.68 1.55 12.94
CA ILE A 371 2.11 1.04 11.63
C ILE A 371 1.94 2.12 10.55
N GLU A 372 1.00 3.04 10.75
CA GLU A 372 0.78 4.16 9.84
C GLU A 372 1.86 5.25 10.01
N HIS A 373 2.30 5.48 11.25
CA HIS A 373 3.24 6.54 11.63
C HIS A 373 4.43 5.98 12.41
N PRO A 374 5.35 5.20 11.79
CA PRO A 374 6.45 4.52 12.51
C PRO A 374 7.55 5.47 13.00
N ILE A 375 7.60 6.71 12.51
CA ILE A 375 8.69 7.64 12.81
C ILE A 375 8.79 8.00 14.30
N PRO A 376 7.70 8.33 15.03
CA PRO A 376 7.77 8.67 16.45
C PRO A 376 8.40 7.55 17.29
N LEU A 377 7.99 6.30 17.06
CA LEU A 377 8.56 5.13 17.73
C LEU A 377 10.04 4.97 17.38
N GLY A 378 10.40 5.04 16.10
CA GLY A 378 11.79 4.89 15.64
C GLY A 378 12.72 5.95 16.29
N VAL A 379 12.31 7.20 16.33
CA VAL A 379 13.07 8.28 16.97
C VAL A 379 13.23 8.05 18.47
N GLU A 380 12.15 7.65 19.16
CA GLU A 380 12.19 7.40 20.60
C GLU A 380 13.07 6.20 20.96
N MET A 381 13.04 5.14 20.14
CA MET A 381 13.94 3.99 20.29
C MET A 381 15.41 4.39 20.13
N LEU A 382 15.75 5.13 19.09
CA LEU A 382 17.11 5.61 18.86
C LEU A 382 17.62 6.49 20.01
N ARG A 383 16.73 7.26 20.65
CA ARG A 383 17.08 8.15 21.76
C ARG A 383 17.21 7.42 23.10
N LYS A 384 16.29 6.50 23.42
CA LYS A 384 16.16 5.92 24.76
C LYS A 384 16.71 4.51 24.93
N VAL A 385 16.88 3.76 23.84
CA VAL A 385 17.37 2.37 23.91
C VAL A 385 18.87 2.33 23.65
N PRO A 386 19.70 2.01 24.67
CA PRO A 386 21.17 2.03 24.52
C PRO A 386 21.70 1.16 23.38
N ALA A 387 21.08 0.01 23.13
CA ALA A 387 21.45 -0.91 22.04
C ALA A 387 21.34 -0.27 20.64
N PHE A 388 20.51 0.77 20.48
CA PHE A 388 20.33 1.48 19.21
C PHE A 388 21.13 2.79 19.10
N ARG A 389 21.93 3.16 20.11
CA ARG A 389 22.79 4.35 20.04
C ARG A 389 23.76 4.35 18.86
N PRO A 390 24.41 3.23 18.48
CA PRO A 390 25.28 3.21 17.30
C PRO A 390 24.53 3.51 16.01
N LEU A 391 23.24 3.17 15.95
CA LEU A 391 22.36 3.46 14.82
C LEU A 391 21.88 4.91 14.82
N ALA A 392 21.84 5.57 15.96
CA ALA A 392 21.29 6.94 16.10
C ALA A 392 22.07 7.97 15.26
N VAL A 393 23.40 7.84 15.18
CA VAL A 393 24.25 8.71 14.35
C VAL A 393 23.94 8.50 12.86
N ARG A 394 23.85 7.25 12.42
CA ARG A 394 23.51 6.89 11.03
C ARG A 394 22.07 7.30 10.69
N ALA A 395 21.13 7.06 11.61
CA ALA A 395 19.74 7.45 11.47
C ALA A 395 19.56 8.97 11.43
N GLY A 396 20.27 9.71 12.31
CA GLY A 396 20.27 11.17 12.30
C GLY A 396 20.66 11.73 10.95
N TRP A 397 21.74 11.22 10.37
CA TRP A 397 22.17 11.60 9.01
C TRP A 397 21.11 11.23 7.96
N ALA A 398 20.63 10.00 7.96
CA ALA A 398 19.66 9.51 7.00
C ALA A 398 18.29 10.24 7.10
N VAL A 399 17.86 10.61 8.31
CA VAL A 399 16.60 11.35 8.53
C VAL A 399 16.73 12.85 8.23
N LEU A 400 17.92 13.43 8.44
CA LEU A 400 18.21 14.85 8.16
C LEU A 400 18.42 15.09 6.66
N THR A 401 19.03 14.13 5.95
CA THR A 401 19.31 14.22 4.49
C THR A 401 18.15 13.71 3.63
N ALA A 402 17.15 13.09 4.24
CA ALA A 402 15.91 12.67 3.59
C ALA A 402 14.89 13.83 3.64
#